data_0c00e253a98b96a0cff12a48b835b69e
#
_entry.id   0c00e253a98b96a0cff12a48b835b69e
#
_cell.length_a   1.000
_cell.length_b   1.000
_cell.length_c   1.000
_cell.angle_alpha   90.00
_cell.angle_beta   90.00
_cell.angle_gamma   90.00
#
_symmetry.space_group_name_H-M   'P 1'
#
loop_
_entity.id
_entity.type
_entity.pdbx_description
1 polymer ?
#
loop_
_entity_poly.entity_id
_entity_poly.type
_entity_poly.pdbx_seq_one_letter_code
_entity_poly.pdbx_strand_id
1 'polypeptide(L)'
;GESGSGKSTVGNAIINLIDEPGKVSNGSIVLDGINIHEDPENIVKYRGKKIGLIFQDPQTSLNPILTIGEQLIETIQTHLNLNNNDAKSKATNLLKEVGIKDAETRFNNYPHQFSGGMRQRVVISLALCCEPELLIADEPTTALDVSIQSQILDLIKRLTKERNLAVILITHDMGVIAETTDRVAVMKNGDLIEIGPTKEILTKPKEIYTRSLVSSVPPTNKKISRFKIIEKENKSQSDTNIKILNRWEKKEIRDQDLVQVKNLSKTFEDSFFTESSKNSVMAVNDVSFNIKEGQSFGLVGESGSGKSTIAKMVVNLFRPSSGDIYFDDVCITKIKSNKEMMKFRKQIQMIFQDPYSSLNGRLKVKDIVSEPIKLHNPSISSKDLNDYIYDLLESVELTHQSAERYPHEFSGGQRQRISIARALATQPRLLVCDEPTSALDVSIQAQILNLLKDLQEQLNLTILFISHDLPVVRQMCDRIAVLKNGKLCEISITEELFKNPGHEYTKELLELMPKIESIYN
;
A
#
# COMPACT_ATOMS: atom_id res chain seq x y z
N GLY A 1 -15.40 -1.04 5.20
CA GLY A 1 -15.56 0.43 5.17
C GLY A 1 -14.24 1.14 5.02
N GLU A 2 -14.30 2.43 4.69
CA GLU A 2 -13.13 3.29 4.49
C GLU A 2 -12.32 3.53 5.78
N SER A 3 -11.10 4.07 5.66
CA SER A 3 -10.29 4.50 6.79
C SER A 3 -11.02 5.58 7.60
N GLY A 4 -10.90 5.55 8.92
CA GLY A 4 -11.66 6.46 9.79
C GLY A 4 -13.14 6.10 9.97
N SER A 5 -13.64 4.98 9.39
CA SER A 5 -15.04 4.56 9.59
C SER A 5 -15.33 3.93 10.97
N GLY A 6 -14.33 3.85 11.86
CA GLY A 6 -14.50 3.35 13.23
C GLY A 6 -14.20 1.86 13.43
N LYS A 7 -13.72 1.13 12.41
CA LYS A 7 -13.45 -0.33 12.49
C LYS A 7 -12.48 -0.69 13.62
N SER A 8 -11.30 -0.10 13.61
CA SER A 8 -10.27 -0.33 14.65
C SER A 8 -10.75 0.17 16.02
N THR A 9 -11.55 1.25 16.07
CA THR A 9 -12.15 1.73 17.31
C THR A 9 -13.10 0.70 17.92
N VAL A 10 -13.88 -0.02 17.09
CA VAL A 10 -14.73 -1.13 17.56
C VAL A 10 -13.87 -2.27 18.10
N GLY A 11 -12.79 -2.66 17.41
CA GLY A 11 -11.83 -3.65 17.89
C GLY A 11 -11.23 -3.28 19.25
N ASN A 12 -10.77 -2.04 19.37
CA ASN A 12 -10.22 -1.52 20.64
C ASN A 12 -11.28 -1.40 21.73
N ALA A 13 -12.53 -1.06 21.37
CA ALA A 13 -13.63 -1.02 22.33
C ALA A 13 -13.91 -2.40 22.95
N ILE A 14 -13.89 -3.48 22.15
CA ILE A 14 -14.13 -4.85 22.65
C ILE A 14 -13.14 -5.22 23.75
N ILE A 15 -11.90 -4.78 23.68
CA ILE A 15 -10.87 -5.07 24.69
C ILE A 15 -10.64 -3.92 25.66
N ASN A 16 -11.44 -2.86 25.60
CA ASN A 16 -11.32 -1.64 26.39
C ASN A 16 -9.91 -0.99 26.33
N LEU A 17 -9.39 -0.83 25.10
CA LEU A 17 -8.15 -0.11 24.77
C LEU A 17 -8.44 1.15 23.93
N ILE A 18 -9.48 1.89 24.32
CA ILE A 18 -9.75 3.20 23.74
C ILE A 18 -8.93 4.22 24.54
N ASP A 19 -8.14 5.05 23.83
CA ASP A 19 -7.31 6.09 24.43
C ASP A 19 -8.17 7.16 25.10
N GLU A 20 -7.78 7.60 26.30
CA GLU A 20 -8.42 8.72 26.97
C GLU A 20 -8.32 10.02 26.15
N PRO A 21 -9.37 10.84 26.12
CA PRO A 21 -10.62 10.82 26.90
C PRO A 21 -11.76 9.96 26.32
N GLY A 22 -11.49 9.12 25.30
CA GLY A 22 -12.48 8.24 24.68
C GLY A 22 -13.00 7.18 25.66
N LYS A 23 -14.28 6.85 25.53
CA LYS A 23 -14.93 5.79 26.32
C LYS A 23 -16.15 5.23 25.58
N VAL A 24 -16.53 3.99 25.89
CA VAL A 24 -17.81 3.44 25.49
C VAL A 24 -18.90 4.15 26.30
N SER A 25 -19.69 5.00 25.63
CA SER A 25 -20.72 5.82 26.28
C SER A 25 -22.04 5.09 26.46
N ASN A 26 -22.39 4.19 25.54
CA ASN A 26 -23.64 3.43 25.54
C ASN A 26 -23.41 2.05 24.91
N GLY A 27 -24.35 1.13 25.21
CA GLY A 27 -24.34 -0.23 24.70
C GLY A 27 -23.64 -1.23 25.63
N SER A 28 -23.57 -2.49 25.20
CA SER A 28 -22.93 -3.57 25.95
C SER A 28 -22.10 -4.43 25.02
N ILE A 29 -20.99 -4.96 25.53
CA ILE A 29 -20.17 -5.94 24.83
C ILE A 29 -20.19 -7.21 25.67
N VAL A 30 -20.83 -8.25 25.12
CA VAL A 30 -21.07 -9.50 25.83
C VAL A 30 -20.17 -10.60 25.28
N LEU A 31 -19.37 -11.22 26.14
CA LEU A 31 -18.56 -12.41 25.86
C LEU A 31 -18.96 -13.51 26.86
N ASP A 32 -19.33 -14.69 26.39
CA ASP A 32 -19.81 -15.83 27.20
C ASP A 32 -20.95 -15.45 28.16
N GLY A 33 -21.86 -14.57 27.74
CA GLY A 33 -22.98 -14.11 28.54
C GLY A 33 -22.64 -13.04 29.58
N ILE A 34 -21.38 -12.61 29.68
CA ILE A 34 -20.89 -11.59 30.61
C ILE A 34 -20.67 -10.28 29.86
N ASN A 35 -21.24 -9.19 30.35
CA ASN A 35 -20.91 -7.85 29.83
C ASN A 35 -19.52 -7.44 30.34
N ILE A 36 -18.55 -7.45 29.43
CA ILE A 36 -17.13 -7.25 29.80
C ILE A 36 -16.80 -5.81 30.19
N HIS A 37 -17.71 -4.85 29.97
CA HIS A 37 -17.56 -3.43 30.34
C HIS A 37 -18.20 -3.05 31.67
N GLU A 38 -19.02 -3.92 32.27
CA GLU A 38 -19.63 -3.66 33.59
C GLU A 38 -18.60 -3.71 34.73
N ASP A 39 -17.54 -4.50 34.55
CA ASP A 39 -16.47 -4.61 35.54
C ASP A 39 -15.11 -4.42 34.83
N PRO A 40 -14.47 -3.22 35.01
CA PRO A 40 -13.18 -2.92 34.39
C PRO A 40 -12.05 -3.89 34.83
N GLU A 41 -12.14 -4.49 36.02
CA GLU A 41 -11.13 -5.46 36.48
C GLU A 41 -11.24 -6.79 35.72
N ASN A 42 -12.44 -7.17 35.31
CA ASN A 42 -12.64 -8.40 34.53
C ASN A 42 -12.03 -8.31 33.14
N ILE A 43 -12.12 -7.17 32.45
CA ILE A 43 -11.56 -7.04 31.11
C ILE A 43 -10.05 -7.31 31.08
N VAL A 44 -9.31 -6.94 32.12
CA VAL A 44 -7.88 -7.21 32.23
C VAL A 44 -7.61 -8.73 32.26
N LYS A 45 -8.50 -9.51 32.86
CA LYS A 45 -8.42 -10.99 32.91
C LYS A 45 -8.74 -11.64 31.55
N TYR A 46 -9.56 -10.97 30.72
CA TYR A 46 -9.92 -11.46 29.39
C TYR A 46 -8.86 -11.14 28.34
N ARG A 47 -8.19 -9.98 28.44
CA ARG A 47 -7.10 -9.59 27.53
C ARG A 47 -5.98 -10.61 27.56
N GLY A 48 -5.49 -11.01 26.39
CA GLY A 48 -4.41 -11.97 26.22
C GLY A 48 -4.80 -13.41 26.56
N LYS A 49 -5.76 -13.66 27.47
CA LYS A 49 -6.19 -15.00 27.86
C LYS A 49 -7.36 -15.52 27.04
N LYS A 50 -8.47 -14.77 26.98
CA LYS A 50 -9.68 -15.13 26.20
C LYS A 50 -9.79 -14.40 24.89
N ILE A 51 -9.22 -13.18 24.80
CA ILE A 51 -9.24 -12.34 23.62
C ILE A 51 -7.81 -12.05 23.21
N GLY A 52 -7.41 -12.53 22.03
CA GLY A 52 -6.16 -12.19 21.37
C GLY A 52 -6.36 -11.01 20.42
N LEU A 53 -5.37 -10.14 20.29
CA LEU A 53 -5.38 -9.01 19.36
C LEU A 53 -4.13 -9.01 18.49
N ILE A 54 -4.33 -8.88 17.18
CA ILE A 54 -3.30 -8.58 16.20
C ILE A 54 -3.49 -7.12 15.81
N PHE A 55 -2.50 -6.28 16.13
CA PHE A 55 -2.50 -4.86 15.77
C PHE A 55 -2.12 -4.65 14.31
N GLN A 56 -2.51 -3.50 13.75
CA GLN A 56 -2.30 -3.13 12.35
C GLN A 56 -0.83 -3.09 11.94
N ASP A 57 0.07 -2.58 12.80
CA ASP A 57 1.50 -2.47 12.50
C ASP A 57 2.34 -3.45 13.33
N PRO A 58 2.95 -4.48 12.70
CA PRO A 58 3.81 -5.42 13.41
C PRO A 58 5.11 -4.81 13.93
N GLN A 59 5.51 -3.61 13.46
CA GLN A 59 6.73 -2.96 13.95
C GLN A 59 6.51 -2.33 15.32
N THR A 60 5.37 -1.71 15.52
CA THR A 60 5.00 -1.08 16.80
C THR A 60 4.44 -2.08 17.82
N SER A 61 3.97 -3.26 17.36
CA SER A 61 3.42 -4.32 18.21
C SER A 61 4.48 -5.10 19.00
N LEU A 62 5.74 -5.04 18.57
CA LEU A 62 6.86 -5.75 19.19
C LEU A 62 7.80 -4.78 19.88
N ASN A 63 8.22 -5.10 21.12
CA ASN A 63 9.21 -4.31 21.82
C ASN A 63 10.61 -4.54 21.19
N PRO A 64 11.24 -3.48 20.62
CA PRO A 64 12.49 -3.63 19.86
C PRO A 64 13.72 -3.99 20.71
N ILE A 65 13.66 -3.79 22.04
CA ILE A 65 14.77 -4.05 22.97
C ILE A 65 14.68 -5.41 23.66
N LEU A 66 13.58 -6.16 23.46
CA LEU A 66 13.41 -7.53 23.97
C LEU A 66 13.50 -8.53 22.83
N THR A 67 14.02 -9.71 23.12
CA THR A 67 14.02 -10.83 22.16
C THR A 67 12.58 -11.34 21.96
N ILE A 68 12.36 -12.04 20.85
CA ILE A 68 11.04 -12.64 20.57
C ILE A 68 10.65 -13.65 21.66
N GLY A 69 11.63 -14.42 22.14
CA GLY A 69 11.39 -15.41 23.20
C GLY A 69 10.98 -14.79 24.51
N GLU A 70 11.63 -13.69 24.92
CA GLU A 70 11.29 -12.96 26.15
C GLU A 70 9.85 -12.45 26.11
N GLN A 71 9.43 -11.84 25.01
CA GLN A 71 8.07 -11.31 24.86
C GLN A 71 7.01 -12.42 24.91
N LEU A 72 7.27 -13.56 24.27
CA LEU A 72 6.35 -14.72 24.33
C LEU A 72 6.28 -15.32 25.72
N ILE A 73 7.43 -15.52 26.41
CA ILE A 73 7.48 -16.06 27.77
C ILE A 73 6.72 -15.15 28.74
N GLU A 74 6.97 -13.84 28.70
CA GLU A 74 6.31 -12.84 29.54
C GLU A 74 4.78 -12.94 29.41
N THR A 75 4.27 -12.98 28.16
CA THR A 75 2.83 -13.11 27.91
C THR A 75 2.27 -14.43 28.43
N ILE A 76 2.94 -15.56 28.17
CA ILE A 76 2.53 -16.89 28.62
C ILE A 76 2.50 -16.98 30.14
N GLN A 77 3.55 -16.49 30.81
CA GLN A 77 3.63 -16.56 32.27
C GLN A 77 2.62 -15.65 32.97
N THR A 78 2.35 -14.47 32.40
CA THR A 78 1.34 -13.54 32.93
C THR A 78 -0.05 -14.16 32.96
N HIS A 79 -0.41 -15.00 31.98
CA HIS A 79 -1.78 -15.47 31.82
C HIS A 79 -1.99 -16.96 32.18
N LEU A 80 -0.95 -17.81 32.11
CA LEU A 80 -1.09 -19.27 32.23
C LEU A 80 -0.40 -19.87 33.45
N ASN A 81 0.26 -19.08 34.32
CA ASN A 81 1.00 -19.54 35.51
C ASN A 81 1.97 -20.70 35.23
N LEU A 82 2.61 -20.73 34.05
CA LEU A 82 3.59 -21.75 33.66
C LEU A 82 4.99 -21.38 34.21
N ASN A 83 5.77 -22.40 34.55
CA ASN A 83 7.19 -22.19 34.81
C ASN A 83 7.98 -21.82 33.55
N ASN A 84 9.19 -21.33 33.69
CA ASN A 84 9.99 -20.81 32.59
C ASN A 84 10.29 -21.85 31.49
N ASN A 85 10.50 -23.12 31.85
CA ASN A 85 10.83 -24.17 30.90
C ASN A 85 9.60 -24.57 30.06
N ASP A 86 8.43 -24.69 30.68
CA ASP A 86 7.17 -24.99 30.01
C ASP A 86 6.74 -23.82 29.12
N ALA A 87 6.87 -22.58 29.61
CA ALA A 87 6.60 -21.38 28.82
C ALA A 87 7.50 -21.29 27.59
N LYS A 88 8.81 -21.56 27.73
CA LYS A 88 9.75 -21.61 26.62
C LYS A 88 9.42 -22.69 25.61
N SER A 89 9.08 -23.89 26.08
CA SER A 89 8.66 -24.99 25.19
C SER A 89 7.41 -24.64 24.40
N LYS A 90 6.37 -24.09 25.08
CA LYS A 90 5.13 -23.64 24.43
C LYS A 90 5.40 -22.54 23.39
N ALA A 91 6.20 -21.54 23.73
CA ALA A 91 6.56 -20.43 22.85
C ALA A 91 7.32 -20.93 21.60
N THR A 92 8.29 -21.84 21.77
CA THR A 92 9.07 -22.39 20.67
C THR A 92 8.19 -23.23 19.72
N ASN A 93 7.28 -24.04 20.27
CA ASN A 93 6.34 -24.84 19.47
C ASN A 93 5.39 -23.92 18.68
N LEU A 94 4.92 -22.85 19.28
CA LEU A 94 4.03 -21.90 18.61
C LEU A 94 4.76 -21.16 17.47
N LEU A 95 6.02 -20.78 17.65
CA LEU A 95 6.81 -20.20 16.55
C LEU A 95 6.96 -21.17 15.38
N LYS A 96 7.12 -22.49 15.64
CA LYS A 96 7.13 -23.52 14.59
C LYS A 96 5.77 -23.65 13.89
N GLU A 97 4.69 -23.64 14.66
CA GLU A 97 3.31 -23.75 14.16
C GLU A 97 2.94 -22.59 13.21
N VAL A 98 3.38 -21.36 13.51
CA VAL A 98 3.19 -20.21 12.60
C VAL A 98 4.20 -20.18 11.44
N GLY A 99 5.09 -21.16 11.35
CA GLY A 99 6.02 -21.34 10.23
C GLY A 99 7.31 -20.51 10.32
N ILE A 100 7.76 -20.17 11.53
CA ILE A 100 9.12 -19.60 11.72
C ILE A 100 10.14 -20.74 11.61
N LYS A 101 10.95 -20.69 10.55
CA LYS A 101 12.08 -21.62 10.37
C LYS A 101 13.15 -21.38 11.45
N ASP A 102 13.81 -22.44 11.92
CA ASP A 102 14.85 -22.38 12.95
C ASP A 102 14.38 -21.67 14.24
N ALA A 103 13.16 -22.00 14.70
CA ALA A 103 12.48 -21.34 15.80
C ALA A 103 13.33 -21.29 17.08
N GLU A 104 14.09 -22.36 17.38
CA GLU A 104 14.99 -22.42 18.55
C GLU A 104 16.09 -21.37 18.52
N THR A 105 16.71 -21.17 17.37
CA THR A 105 17.78 -20.17 17.19
C THR A 105 17.19 -18.77 17.17
N ARG A 106 16.09 -18.59 16.42
CA ARG A 106 15.41 -17.29 16.26
C ARG A 106 14.69 -16.82 17.51
N PHE A 107 14.45 -17.71 18.47
CA PHE A 107 13.87 -17.38 19.77
C PHE A 107 14.64 -16.27 20.49
N ASN A 108 15.97 -16.26 20.37
CA ASN A 108 16.84 -15.27 20.99
C ASN A 108 17.11 -14.03 20.10
N ASN A 109 16.47 -13.94 18.95
CA ASN A 109 16.62 -12.80 18.04
C ASN A 109 15.68 -11.65 18.43
N TYR A 110 16.09 -10.42 18.05
CA TYR A 110 15.32 -9.21 18.22
C TYR A 110 14.39 -8.95 17.02
N PRO A 111 13.29 -8.18 17.21
CA PRO A 111 12.35 -7.89 16.12
C PRO A 111 12.97 -7.33 14.85
N HIS A 112 13.99 -6.50 14.93
CA HIS A 112 14.66 -5.90 13.77
C HIS A 112 15.42 -6.93 12.90
N GLN A 113 15.69 -8.11 13.42
CA GLN A 113 16.34 -9.20 12.68
C GLN A 113 15.36 -10.07 11.87
N PHE A 114 14.05 -9.75 11.93
CA PHE A 114 12.99 -10.46 11.21
C PHE A 114 12.49 -9.64 10.02
N SER A 115 12.11 -10.30 8.93
CA SER A 115 11.37 -9.66 7.82
C SER A 115 9.96 -9.25 8.26
N GLY A 116 9.27 -8.40 7.48
CA GLY A 116 7.90 -7.97 7.77
C GLY A 116 6.94 -9.15 7.99
N GLY A 117 6.92 -10.11 7.07
CA GLY A 117 6.09 -11.32 7.21
C GLY A 117 6.46 -12.20 8.38
N MET A 118 7.74 -12.29 8.74
CA MET A 118 8.17 -13.02 9.96
C MET A 118 7.73 -12.29 11.23
N ARG A 119 7.82 -10.96 11.29
CA ARG A 119 7.29 -10.17 12.43
C ARG A 119 5.80 -10.39 12.59
N GLN A 120 5.06 -10.39 11.50
CA GLN A 120 3.62 -10.65 11.53
C GLN A 120 3.30 -12.04 12.09
N ARG A 121 4.06 -13.08 11.71
CA ARG A 121 3.91 -14.43 12.28
C ARG A 121 4.20 -14.45 13.78
N VAL A 122 5.17 -13.67 14.24
CA VAL A 122 5.46 -13.51 15.68
C VAL A 122 4.30 -12.81 16.40
N VAL A 123 3.74 -11.73 15.84
CA VAL A 123 2.58 -11.03 16.42
C VAL A 123 1.37 -11.97 16.50
N ILE A 124 1.13 -12.81 15.46
CA ILE A 124 0.12 -13.87 15.50
C ILE A 124 0.41 -14.87 16.64
N SER A 125 1.68 -15.26 16.83
CA SER A 125 2.07 -16.14 17.94
C SER A 125 1.74 -15.52 19.29
N LEU A 126 2.05 -14.24 19.50
CA LEU A 126 1.73 -13.52 20.72
C LEU A 126 0.21 -13.48 20.97
N ALA A 127 -0.59 -13.19 19.94
CA ALA A 127 -2.04 -13.16 20.05
C ALA A 127 -2.67 -14.53 20.40
N LEU A 128 -2.00 -15.63 20.01
CA LEU A 128 -2.51 -17.00 20.16
C LEU A 128 -1.87 -17.80 21.31
N CYS A 129 -0.84 -17.26 22.00
CA CYS A 129 -0.02 -18.03 22.95
C CYS A 129 -0.78 -18.51 24.17
N CYS A 130 -1.88 -17.84 24.53
CA CYS A 130 -2.76 -18.21 25.64
C CYS A 130 -4.03 -18.95 25.22
N GLU A 131 -4.13 -19.38 23.94
CA GLU A 131 -5.26 -20.12 23.39
C GLU A 131 -6.59 -19.37 23.55
N PRO A 132 -6.71 -18.15 23.01
CA PRO A 132 -7.91 -17.34 23.16
C PRO A 132 -9.14 -17.98 22.48
N GLU A 133 -10.33 -17.58 22.90
CA GLU A 133 -11.61 -17.97 22.29
C GLU A 133 -12.01 -17.03 21.15
N LEU A 134 -11.54 -15.76 21.22
CA LEU A 134 -11.76 -14.71 20.23
C LEU A 134 -10.43 -14.11 19.79
N LEU A 135 -10.21 -14.01 18.48
CA LEU A 135 -9.11 -13.28 17.87
C LEU A 135 -9.66 -12.04 17.16
N ILE A 136 -9.14 -10.87 17.50
CA ILE A 136 -9.37 -9.64 16.76
C ILE A 136 -8.13 -9.40 15.91
N ALA A 137 -8.28 -9.36 14.59
CA ALA A 137 -7.20 -9.11 13.66
C ALA A 137 -7.46 -7.78 12.93
N ASP A 138 -6.74 -6.74 13.34
CA ASP A 138 -6.87 -5.42 12.75
C ASP A 138 -5.84 -5.25 11.61
N GLU A 139 -6.34 -5.32 10.39
CA GLU A 139 -5.56 -5.23 9.15
C GLU A 139 -4.29 -6.11 9.15
N PRO A 140 -4.40 -7.42 9.42
CA PRO A 140 -3.24 -8.27 9.70
C PRO A 140 -2.30 -8.49 8.51
N THR A 141 -2.66 -8.03 7.33
CA THR A 141 -1.90 -8.19 6.09
C THR A 141 -1.50 -6.87 5.44
N THR A 142 -1.81 -5.73 6.06
CA THR A 142 -1.42 -4.41 5.55
C THR A 142 0.10 -4.29 5.47
N ALA A 143 0.59 -3.70 4.39
CA ALA A 143 2.01 -3.57 4.07
C ALA A 143 2.77 -4.90 3.84
N LEU A 144 2.07 -6.01 3.58
CA LEU A 144 2.67 -7.28 3.17
C LEU A 144 2.48 -7.51 1.67
N ASP A 145 3.43 -8.23 1.07
CA ASP A 145 3.31 -8.67 -0.33
C ASP A 145 2.20 -9.70 -0.50
N VAL A 146 1.64 -9.78 -1.70
CA VAL A 146 0.53 -10.68 -2.02
C VAL A 146 0.82 -12.14 -1.63
N SER A 147 2.05 -12.63 -1.84
CA SER A 147 2.44 -14.00 -1.46
C SER A 147 2.48 -14.20 0.05
N ILE A 148 3.02 -13.23 0.80
CA ILE A 148 3.04 -13.27 2.26
C ILE A 148 1.63 -13.06 2.83
N GLN A 149 0.83 -12.16 2.24
CA GLN A 149 -0.56 -11.95 2.60
C GLN A 149 -1.36 -13.23 2.51
N SER A 150 -1.30 -13.95 1.36
CA SER A 150 -1.97 -15.24 1.19
C SER A 150 -1.54 -16.25 2.27
N GLN A 151 -0.25 -16.39 2.53
CA GLN A 151 0.26 -17.30 3.56
C GLN A 151 -0.23 -16.95 4.98
N ILE A 152 -0.34 -15.67 5.32
CA ILE A 152 -0.86 -15.21 6.62
C ILE A 152 -2.35 -15.48 6.75
N LEU A 153 -3.13 -15.24 5.69
CA LEU A 153 -4.56 -15.52 5.67
C LEU A 153 -4.84 -17.02 5.77
N ASP A 154 -4.10 -17.85 5.06
CA ASP A 154 -4.20 -19.30 5.15
C ASP A 154 -3.82 -19.82 6.54
N LEU A 155 -2.79 -19.21 7.16
CA LEU A 155 -2.42 -19.51 8.54
C LEU A 155 -3.56 -19.17 9.51
N ILE A 156 -4.15 -17.99 9.42
CA ILE A 156 -5.29 -17.59 10.26
C ILE A 156 -6.47 -18.53 10.05
N LYS A 157 -6.85 -18.82 8.80
CA LYS A 157 -7.93 -19.77 8.48
C LYS A 157 -7.70 -21.16 9.09
N ARG A 158 -6.49 -21.70 8.93
CA ARG A 158 -6.12 -23.00 9.48
C ARG A 158 -6.25 -23.01 11.00
N LEU A 159 -5.63 -22.03 11.69
CA LEU A 159 -5.65 -21.94 13.15
C LEU A 159 -7.08 -21.70 13.69
N THR A 160 -7.90 -20.92 12.99
CA THR A 160 -9.31 -20.70 13.32
C THR A 160 -10.06 -22.03 13.33
N LYS A 161 -9.86 -22.86 12.29
CA LYS A 161 -10.54 -24.15 12.17
C LYS A 161 -10.01 -25.20 13.16
N GLU A 162 -8.69 -25.30 13.31
CA GLU A 162 -8.04 -26.30 14.20
C GLU A 162 -8.35 -26.03 15.68
N ARG A 163 -8.46 -24.74 16.07
CA ARG A 163 -8.65 -24.33 17.47
C ARG A 163 -10.08 -23.91 17.81
N ASN A 164 -11.02 -24.05 16.85
CA ASN A 164 -12.42 -23.58 16.98
C ASN A 164 -12.51 -22.13 17.48
N LEU A 165 -11.69 -21.24 16.89
CA LEU A 165 -11.47 -19.86 17.30
C LEU A 165 -12.45 -18.94 16.56
N ALA A 166 -13.16 -18.06 17.28
CA ALA A 166 -13.93 -16.99 16.66
C ALA A 166 -12.97 -15.87 16.21
N VAL A 167 -13.18 -15.31 15.01
CA VAL A 167 -12.33 -14.24 14.46
C VAL A 167 -13.14 -13.03 14.05
N ILE A 168 -12.74 -11.85 14.50
CA ILE A 168 -13.16 -10.56 13.97
C ILE A 168 -12.01 -10.04 13.10
N LEU A 169 -12.19 -10.09 11.78
CA LEU A 169 -11.21 -9.59 10.83
C LEU A 169 -11.59 -8.17 10.40
N ILE A 170 -10.74 -7.21 10.69
CA ILE A 170 -10.87 -5.84 10.24
C ILE A 170 -9.96 -5.67 9.02
N THR A 171 -10.53 -5.27 7.90
CA THR A 171 -9.77 -5.00 6.67
C THR A 171 -10.56 -4.07 5.75
N HIS A 172 -9.86 -3.41 4.87
CA HIS A 172 -10.44 -2.67 3.75
C HIS A 172 -10.37 -3.46 2.42
N ASP A 173 -9.65 -4.59 2.39
CA ASP A 173 -9.50 -5.44 1.21
C ASP A 173 -10.70 -6.37 1.03
N MET A 174 -11.49 -6.13 -0.02
CA MET A 174 -12.69 -6.93 -0.34
C MET A 174 -12.35 -8.33 -0.83
N GLY A 175 -11.19 -8.54 -1.43
CA GLY A 175 -10.71 -9.86 -1.83
C GLY A 175 -10.43 -10.73 -0.61
N VAL A 176 -9.76 -10.16 0.39
CA VAL A 176 -9.53 -10.82 1.69
C VAL A 176 -10.85 -11.20 2.36
N ILE A 177 -11.81 -10.26 2.41
CA ILE A 177 -13.15 -10.53 2.95
C ILE A 177 -13.81 -11.69 2.21
N ALA A 178 -13.79 -11.65 0.87
CA ALA A 178 -14.42 -12.66 0.02
C ALA A 178 -13.94 -14.10 0.33
N GLU A 179 -12.65 -14.23 0.60
CA GLU A 179 -12.01 -15.53 0.80
C GLU A 179 -12.00 -16.02 2.25
N THR A 180 -12.13 -15.11 3.23
CA THR A 180 -11.81 -15.47 4.63
C THR A 180 -12.99 -15.37 5.60
N THR A 181 -14.08 -14.67 5.24
CA THR A 181 -15.13 -14.36 6.21
C THR A 181 -16.47 -14.98 5.85
N ASP A 182 -17.23 -15.41 6.86
CA ASP A 182 -18.59 -15.94 6.69
C ASP A 182 -19.62 -14.81 6.63
N ARG A 183 -19.39 -13.73 7.39
CA ARG A 183 -20.28 -12.56 7.51
C ARG A 183 -19.48 -11.28 7.43
N VAL A 184 -20.10 -10.23 6.91
CA VAL A 184 -19.50 -8.91 6.76
C VAL A 184 -20.38 -7.85 7.42
N ALA A 185 -19.74 -6.95 8.16
CA ALA A 185 -20.33 -5.69 8.66
C ALA A 185 -19.66 -4.54 7.94
N VAL A 186 -20.42 -3.70 7.24
CA VAL A 186 -19.95 -2.54 6.50
C VAL A 186 -20.18 -1.29 7.36
N MET A 187 -19.10 -0.54 7.63
CA MET A 187 -19.14 0.67 8.45
C MET A 187 -18.81 1.93 7.63
N LYS A 188 -19.46 3.04 7.96
CA LYS A 188 -19.18 4.38 7.40
C LYS A 188 -19.37 5.45 8.49
N ASN A 189 -18.35 6.28 8.71
CA ASN A 189 -18.42 7.42 9.67
C ASN A 189 -18.91 7.03 11.08
N GLY A 190 -18.55 5.84 11.55
CA GLY A 190 -18.97 5.33 12.85
C GLY A 190 -20.28 4.53 12.84
N ASP A 191 -21.05 4.60 11.75
CA ASP A 191 -22.34 3.91 11.63
C ASP A 191 -22.18 2.52 10.99
N LEU A 192 -22.98 1.55 11.46
CA LEU A 192 -23.17 0.26 10.82
C LEU A 192 -24.17 0.41 9.68
N ILE A 193 -23.69 0.34 8.44
CA ILE A 193 -24.50 0.57 7.24
C ILE A 193 -25.23 -0.71 6.81
N GLU A 194 -24.52 -1.82 6.75
CA GLU A 194 -25.04 -3.08 6.29
C GLU A 194 -24.34 -4.26 6.97
N ILE A 195 -25.08 -5.32 7.29
CA ILE A 195 -24.53 -6.57 7.85
C ILE A 195 -25.24 -7.78 7.24
N GLY A 196 -24.48 -8.82 6.91
CA GLY A 196 -25.04 -10.05 6.34
C GLY A 196 -24.00 -11.07 5.98
N PRO A 197 -24.44 -12.21 5.37
CA PRO A 197 -23.53 -13.21 4.82
C PRO A 197 -22.62 -12.59 3.75
N THR A 198 -21.35 -12.99 3.75
CA THR A 198 -20.33 -12.41 2.83
C THR A 198 -20.77 -12.49 1.37
N LYS A 199 -21.30 -13.65 0.94
CA LYS A 199 -21.78 -13.82 -0.43
C LYS A 199 -22.88 -12.82 -0.80
N GLU A 200 -23.84 -12.56 0.09
CA GLU A 200 -24.95 -11.62 -0.18
C GLU A 200 -24.44 -10.17 -0.26
N ILE A 201 -23.63 -9.76 0.70
CA ILE A 201 -23.07 -8.40 0.76
C ILE A 201 -22.21 -8.09 -0.47
N LEU A 202 -21.44 -9.04 -0.96
CA LEU A 202 -20.55 -8.83 -2.10
C LEU A 202 -21.27 -8.95 -3.45
N THR A 203 -22.32 -9.78 -3.57
CA THR A 203 -23.01 -10.00 -4.85
C THR A 203 -24.28 -9.16 -5.03
N LYS A 204 -25.02 -8.89 -3.94
CA LYS A 204 -26.31 -8.19 -3.95
C LYS A 204 -26.42 -7.18 -2.81
N PRO A 205 -25.48 -6.23 -2.70
CA PRO A 205 -25.54 -5.20 -1.65
C PRO A 205 -26.81 -4.37 -1.78
N LYS A 206 -27.46 -4.13 -0.66
CA LYS A 206 -28.71 -3.35 -0.59
C LYS A 206 -28.42 -1.85 -0.52
N GLU A 207 -27.41 -1.50 0.28
CA GLU A 207 -27.05 -0.10 0.53
C GLU A 207 -26.18 0.50 -0.60
N ILE A 208 -26.45 1.77 -0.95
CA ILE A 208 -25.72 2.48 -2.01
C ILE A 208 -24.22 2.54 -1.71
N TYR A 209 -23.86 2.78 -0.46
CA TYR A 209 -22.47 2.84 -0.03
C TYR A 209 -21.74 1.50 -0.22
N THR A 210 -22.38 0.39 0.18
CA THR A 210 -21.82 -0.97 -0.01
C THR A 210 -21.64 -1.27 -1.50
N ARG A 211 -22.61 -0.89 -2.34
CA ARG A 211 -22.51 -1.01 -3.81
C ARG A 211 -21.32 -0.21 -4.35
N SER A 212 -21.13 1.01 -3.86
CA SER A 212 -19.99 1.85 -4.25
C SER A 212 -18.65 1.20 -3.88
N LEU A 213 -18.52 0.71 -2.65
CA LEU A 213 -17.31 0.02 -2.22
C LEU A 213 -17.00 -1.22 -3.09
N VAL A 214 -17.98 -2.09 -3.31
CA VAL A 214 -17.80 -3.31 -4.12
C VAL A 214 -17.45 -2.98 -5.57
N SER A 215 -18.11 -1.97 -6.16
CA SER A 215 -17.86 -1.55 -7.55
C SER A 215 -16.52 -0.85 -7.77
N SER A 216 -15.91 -0.34 -6.71
CA SER A 216 -14.59 0.32 -6.75
C SER A 216 -13.43 -0.66 -6.79
N VAL A 217 -13.68 -1.95 -6.52
CA VAL A 217 -12.65 -2.99 -6.57
C VAL A 217 -12.26 -3.28 -8.02
N PRO A 218 -10.95 -3.29 -8.34
CA PRO A 218 -10.49 -3.63 -9.69
C PRO A 218 -10.88 -5.05 -10.08
N PRO A 219 -11.57 -5.28 -11.22
CA PRO A 219 -11.85 -6.64 -11.69
C PRO A 219 -10.55 -7.34 -12.10
N THR A 220 -10.45 -8.64 -11.75
CA THR A 220 -9.28 -9.47 -12.07
C THR A 220 -9.37 -10.14 -13.44
N ASN A 221 -10.58 -10.29 -14.00
CA ASN A 221 -10.85 -11.03 -15.24
C ASN A 221 -10.87 -10.19 -16.51
N LYS A 222 -10.95 -8.85 -16.41
CA LYS A 222 -11.04 -7.94 -17.57
C LYS A 222 -10.43 -6.57 -17.31
N LYS A 223 -9.99 -5.89 -18.37
CA LYS A 223 -9.61 -4.47 -18.36
C LYS A 223 -10.87 -3.61 -18.49
N ILE A 224 -10.95 -2.54 -17.70
CA ILE A 224 -12.04 -1.55 -17.74
C ILE A 224 -11.47 -0.18 -18.15
N SER A 225 -12.29 0.64 -18.80
CA SER A 225 -11.87 1.99 -19.18
C SER A 225 -11.71 2.90 -17.95
N ARG A 226 -12.68 2.84 -17.03
CA ARG A 226 -12.70 3.64 -15.78
C ARG A 226 -13.30 2.83 -14.66
N PHE A 227 -12.84 3.07 -13.42
CA PHE A 227 -13.46 2.54 -12.21
C PHE A 227 -14.80 3.22 -11.95
N LYS A 228 -15.82 2.43 -11.59
CA LYS A 228 -17.15 2.96 -11.27
C LYS A 228 -17.15 3.59 -9.88
N ILE A 229 -17.62 4.85 -9.79
CA ILE A 229 -17.78 5.60 -8.56
C ILE A 229 -19.26 6.00 -8.46
N ILE A 230 -20.07 5.24 -7.73
CA ILE A 230 -21.53 5.38 -7.69
C ILE A 230 -21.96 6.73 -7.09
N GLU A 231 -21.23 7.29 -6.13
CA GLU A 231 -21.55 8.60 -5.54
C GLU A 231 -21.46 9.77 -6.54
N LYS A 232 -20.77 9.58 -7.67
CA LYS A 232 -20.65 10.58 -8.76
C LYS A 232 -21.62 10.35 -9.92
N GLU A 233 -22.43 9.28 -9.93
CA GLU A 233 -23.37 9.01 -11.04
C GLU A 233 -24.43 10.11 -11.23
N ASN A 234 -24.68 10.95 -10.23
CA ASN A 234 -25.57 12.13 -10.33
C ASN A 234 -24.88 13.39 -10.91
N LYS A 235 -23.58 13.39 -11.09
CA LYS A 235 -22.86 14.35 -11.92
C LYS A 235 -22.41 13.58 -13.16
N SER A 236 -22.94 13.97 -14.33
CA SER A 236 -22.55 13.41 -15.61
C SER A 236 -21.07 13.02 -15.61
N GLN A 237 -20.74 11.80 -16.07
CA GLN A 237 -19.37 11.32 -16.30
C GLN A 237 -18.63 12.16 -17.37
N SER A 238 -19.03 13.42 -17.52
CA SER A 238 -18.47 14.37 -18.44
C SER A 238 -17.21 14.95 -17.85
N ASP A 239 -16.12 14.61 -18.49
CA ASP A 239 -14.93 15.43 -18.62
C ASP A 239 -14.45 16.07 -17.31
N THR A 240 -13.55 15.38 -16.63
CA THR A 240 -12.68 16.06 -15.66
C THR A 240 -12.05 17.21 -16.44
N ASN A 241 -12.57 18.43 -16.20
CA ASN A 241 -12.10 19.61 -16.91
C ASN A 241 -10.71 19.94 -16.37
N ILE A 242 -9.70 19.31 -16.96
CA ILE A 242 -8.30 19.49 -16.55
C ILE A 242 -7.90 20.89 -17.00
N LYS A 243 -8.09 21.87 -16.13
CA LYS A 243 -7.87 23.30 -16.44
C LYS A 243 -6.44 23.61 -16.86
N ILE A 244 -5.49 22.81 -16.37
CA ILE A 244 -4.08 22.95 -16.77
C ILE A 244 -3.85 22.68 -18.27
N LEU A 245 -4.79 22.03 -18.97
CA LEU A 245 -4.71 21.80 -20.42
C LEU A 245 -4.48 23.09 -21.22
N ASN A 246 -5.08 24.19 -20.77
CA ASN A 246 -4.93 25.49 -21.44
C ASN A 246 -3.49 26.05 -21.33
N ARG A 247 -2.71 25.54 -20.40
CA ARG A 247 -1.31 25.94 -20.14
C ARG A 247 -0.31 24.85 -20.53
N TRP A 248 -0.80 23.63 -20.87
CA TRP A 248 0.05 22.50 -21.19
C TRP A 248 0.54 22.60 -22.63
N GLU A 249 1.85 22.51 -22.85
CA GLU A 249 2.38 22.43 -24.20
C GLU A 249 1.93 21.11 -24.84
N LYS A 250 1.05 21.21 -25.83
CA LYS A 250 0.63 20.04 -26.61
C LYS A 250 1.84 19.58 -27.43
N LYS A 251 2.42 18.45 -27.05
CA LYS A 251 3.45 17.76 -27.82
C LYS A 251 2.82 16.60 -28.55
N GLU A 252 3.16 16.43 -29.82
CA GLU A 252 2.81 15.22 -30.55
C GLU A 252 3.57 14.04 -29.95
N ILE A 253 2.87 12.91 -29.73
CA ILE A 253 3.49 11.67 -29.29
C ILE A 253 4.31 11.13 -30.46
N ARG A 254 5.59 10.92 -30.24
CA ARG A 254 6.47 10.30 -31.23
C ARG A 254 6.49 8.78 -31.02
N ASP A 255 6.46 8.00 -32.11
CA ASP A 255 6.61 6.55 -31.99
C ASP A 255 8.09 6.17 -31.75
N GLN A 256 8.59 6.55 -30.58
CA GLN A 256 9.95 6.29 -30.14
C GLN A 256 9.98 5.93 -28.65
N ASP A 257 11.07 5.32 -28.24
CA ASP A 257 11.33 5.04 -26.84
C ASP A 257 11.70 6.34 -26.11
N LEU A 258 10.89 6.77 -25.15
CA LEU A 258 11.19 7.91 -24.30
C LEU A 258 12.21 7.55 -23.22
N VAL A 259 12.10 6.32 -22.67
CA VAL A 259 13.02 5.80 -21.67
C VAL A 259 13.60 4.48 -22.13
N GLN A 260 14.92 4.33 -22.07
CA GLN A 260 15.60 3.06 -22.30
C GLN A 260 16.51 2.77 -21.09
N VAL A 261 16.30 1.64 -20.48
CA VAL A 261 17.12 1.11 -19.37
C VAL A 261 17.96 -0.04 -19.93
N LYS A 262 19.29 0.02 -19.81
CA LYS A 262 20.22 -0.96 -20.40
C LYS A 262 21.15 -1.52 -19.34
N ASN A 263 21.06 -2.84 -19.11
CA ASN A 263 21.92 -3.64 -18.21
C ASN A 263 22.08 -3.00 -16.82
N LEU A 264 20.96 -2.49 -16.27
CA LEU A 264 20.96 -1.71 -15.03
C LEU A 264 21.20 -2.61 -13.83
N SER A 265 22.19 -2.26 -13.00
CA SER A 265 22.46 -2.96 -11.75
C SER A 265 22.72 -1.98 -10.62
N LYS A 266 22.30 -2.37 -9.41
CA LYS A 266 22.51 -1.60 -8.18
C LYS A 266 22.83 -2.51 -7.01
N THR A 267 23.99 -2.29 -6.41
CA THR A 267 24.42 -2.90 -5.16
C THR A 267 24.48 -1.83 -4.08
N PHE A 268 23.96 -2.11 -2.91
CA PHE A 268 24.12 -1.30 -1.71
C PHE A 268 25.14 -1.97 -0.81
N GLU A 269 26.13 -1.21 -0.35
CA GLU A 269 27.14 -1.66 0.61
C GLU A 269 26.75 -1.17 2.00
N ASP A 270 26.75 -2.06 3.00
CA ASP A 270 26.55 -1.67 4.41
C ASP A 270 27.82 -0.96 4.90
N SER A 271 27.73 0.36 5.06
CA SER A 271 28.84 1.20 5.54
C SER A 271 29.05 1.15 7.07
N PHE A 272 28.23 0.41 7.81
CA PHE A 272 28.23 0.44 9.28
C PHE A 272 28.97 -0.72 9.96
N PHE A 273 29.47 -1.72 9.22
CA PHE A 273 30.18 -2.85 9.80
C PHE A 273 31.66 -2.86 9.39
N THR A 274 32.52 -3.19 10.37
CA THR A 274 33.97 -3.36 10.24
C THR A 274 34.37 -4.30 9.09
N GLU A 275 35.54 -4.14 8.53
CA GLU A 275 36.08 -4.76 7.30
C GLU A 275 35.92 -6.30 7.13
N SER A 276 35.49 -7.02 8.17
CA SER A 276 35.33 -8.47 8.15
C SER A 276 33.96 -9.03 7.74
N SER A 277 32.94 -8.17 7.55
CA SER A 277 31.60 -8.61 7.11
C SER A 277 30.92 -7.55 6.23
N LYS A 278 31.44 -7.31 5.03
CA LYS A 278 30.76 -6.52 3.99
C LYS A 278 29.56 -7.32 3.45
N ASN A 279 28.41 -7.18 4.07
CA ASN A 279 27.16 -7.64 3.47
C ASN A 279 26.75 -6.66 2.39
N SER A 280 27.04 -6.97 1.13
CA SER A 280 26.52 -6.20 0.00
C SER A 280 25.21 -6.81 -0.47
N VAL A 281 24.17 -5.98 -0.59
CA VAL A 281 22.85 -6.39 -1.12
C VAL A 281 22.71 -5.91 -2.56
N MET A 282 22.65 -6.86 -3.51
CA MET A 282 22.35 -6.56 -4.91
C MET A 282 20.84 -6.39 -5.08
N ALA A 283 20.38 -5.12 -5.10
CA ALA A 283 18.97 -4.78 -5.20
C ALA A 283 18.43 -4.86 -6.64
N VAL A 284 19.28 -4.63 -7.64
CA VAL A 284 18.93 -4.72 -9.07
C VAL A 284 20.09 -5.38 -9.79
N ASN A 285 19.81 -6.35 -10.66
CA ASN A 285 20.80 -7.19 -11.33
C ASN A 285 20.45 -7.34 -12.82
N ASP A 286 21.17 -6.63 -13.66
CA ASP A 286 21.12 -6.71 -15.13
C ASP A 286 19.72 -6.54 -15.73
N VAL A 287 19.02 -5.47 -15.35
CA VAL A 287 17.66 -5.18 -15.81
C VAL A 287 17.70 -4.29 -17.05
N SER A 288 16.98 -4.70 -18.10
CA SER A 288 16.84 -3.92 -19.34
C SER A 288 15.38 -3.87 -19.78
N PHE A 289 14.87 -2.68 -20.11
CA PHE A 289 13.54 -2.47 -20.68
C PHE A 289 13.45 -1.09 -21.35
N ASN A 290 12.39 -0.90 -22.12
CA ASN A 290 12.08 0.38 -22.77
C ASN A 290 10.63 0.80 -22.53
N ILE A 291 10.39 2.11 -22.52
CA ILE A 291 9.06 2.72 -22.39
C ILE A 291 8.86 3.68 -23.57
N LYS A 292 7.82 3.44 -24.37
CA LYS A 292 7.44 4.34 -25.49
C LYS A 292 6.82 5.64 -24.96
N GLU A 293 6.97 6.72 -25.72
CA GLU A 293 6.34 8.00 -25.39
C GLU A 293 4.80 7.85 -25.36
N GLY A 294 4.14 8.38 -24.34
CA GLY A 294 2.69 8.27 -24.11
C GLY A 294 2.21 6.92 -23.55
N GLN A 295 3.11 5.95 -23.36
CA GLN A 295 2.78 4.62 -22.84
C GLN A 295 2.70 4.60 -21.31
N SER A 296 1.76 3.82 -20.77
CA SER A 296 1.74 3.40 -19.36
C SER A 296 2.45 2.04 -19.22
N PHE A 297 3.60 2.03 -18.55
CA PHE A 297 4.43 0.86 -18.34
C PHE A 297 4.41 0.43 -16.88
N GLY A 298 3.99 -0.80 -16.60
CA GLY A 298 3.91 -1.38 -15.27
C GLY A 298 5.20 -2.07 -14.86
N LEU A 299 5.62 -1.86 -13.61
CA LEU A 299 6.71 -2.60 -13.00
C LEU A 299 6.19 -3.30 -11.75
N VAL A 300 6.09 -4.63 -11.78
CA VAL A 300 5.45 -5.45 -10.74
C VAL A 300 6.41 -6.46 -10.14
N GLY A 301 6.08 -6.97 -8.95
CA GLY A 301 6.84 -7.96 -8.21
C GLY A 301 6.68 -7.77 -6.70
N GLU A 302 7.17 -8.70 -5.91
CA GLU A 302 7.12 -8.64 -4.44
C GLU A 302 7.94 -7.47 -3.88
N SER A 303 7.71 -7.12 -2.60
CA SER A 303 8.50 -6.14 -1.88
C SER A 303 9.98 -6.57 -1.86
N GLY A 304 10.88 -5.60 -1.98
CA GLY A 304 12.30 -5.93 -2.09
C GLY A 304 12.75 -6.47 -3.44
N SER A 305 11.87 -6.64 -4.45
CA SER A 305 12.27 -7.09 -5.79
C SER A 305 13.06 -6.05 -6.61
N GLY A 306 13.25 -4.83 -6.09
CA GLY A 306 14.04 -3.78 -6.73
C GLY A 306 13.25 -2.70 -7.47
N LYS A 307 11.92 -2.75 -7.50
CA LYS A 307 11.03 -1.80 -8.22
C LYS A 307 11.30 -0.33 -7.87
N SER A 308 11.19 0.03 -6.59
CA SER A 308 11.41 1.40 -6.12
C SER A 308 12.87 1.84 -6.29
N THR A 309 13.83 0.90 -6.27
CA THR A 309 15.23 1.19 -6.58
C THR A 309 15.38 1.58 -8.05
N ILE A 310 14.75 0.86 -8.97
CA ILE A 310 14.73 1.20 -10.40
C ILE A 310 14.06 2.56 -10.60
N ALA A 311 12.90 2.81 -9.98
CA ALA A 311 12.22 4.10 -10.05
C ALA A 311 13.14 5.25 -9.63
N LYS A 312 13.81 5.14 -8.48
CA LYS A 312 14.75 6.14 -7.97
C LYS A 312 15.99 6.32 -8.86
N MET A 313 16.41 5.28 -9.59
CA MET A 313 17.47 5.41 -10.59
C MET A 313 16.97 6.11 -11.86
N VAL A 314 15.74 5.83 -12.33
CA VAL A 314 15.14 6.49 -13.51
C VAL A 314 14.99 7.99 -13.29
N VAL A 315 14.60 8.42 -12.08
CA VAL A 315 14.53 9.86 -11.74
C VAL A 315 15.88 10.43 -11.28
N ASN A 316 16.96 9.63 -11.37
CA ASN A 316 18.33 9.99 -10.98
C ASN A 316 18.48 10.47 -9.52
N LEU A 317 17.71 9.89 -8.62
CA LEU A 317 17.91 10.01 -7.17
C LEU A 317 19.03 9.08 -6.69
N PHE A 318 19.10 7.87 -7.28
CA PHE A 318 20.20 6.93 -7.07
C PHE A 318 21.02 6.78 -8.35
N ARG A 319 22.34 6.71 -8.21
CA ARG A 319 23.20 6.31 -9.32
C ARG A 319 23.27 4.80 -9.40
N PRO A 320 23.18 4.20 -10.60
CA PRO A 320 23.40 2.77 -10.77
C PRO A 320 24.85 2.40 -10.42
N SER A 321 25.07 1.13 -10.05
CA SER A 321 26.43 0.58 -9.92
C SER A 321 27.01 0.22 -11.28
N SER A 322 26.18 -0.22 -12.23
CA SER A 322 26.51 -0.42 -13.64
C SER A 322 25.26 -0.27 -14.51
N GLY A 323 25.45 -0.14 -15.82
CA GLY A 323 24.41 0.09 -16.80
C GLY A 323 24.06 1.57 -16.99
N ASP A 324 23.23 1.81 -18.00
CA ASP A 324 22.90 3.16 -18.44
C ASP A 324 21.38 3.36 -18.54
N ILE A 325 20.93 4.58 -18.28
CA ILE A 325 19.56 5.02 -18.47
C ILE A 325 19.56 6.18 -19.48
N TYR A 326 18.75 6.01 -20.52
CA TYR A 326 18.55 7.04 -21.54
C TYR A 326 17.15 7.62 -21.41
N PHE A 327 17.05 8.92 -21.54
CA PHE A 327 15.81 9.67 -21.64
C PHE A 327 15.88 10.54 -22.91
N ASP A 328 14.96 10.32 -23.85
CA ASP A 328 14.95 11.00 -25.15
C ASP A 328 16.34 10.93 -25.83
N ASP A 329 16.90 9.71 -25.92
CA ASP A 329 18.23 9.35 -26.46
C ASP A 329 19.44 9.93 -25.73
N VAL A 330 19.23 10.70 -24.64
CA VAL A 330 20.32 11.26 -23.84
C VAL A 330 20.58 10.36 -22.63
N CYS A 331 21.84 9.92 -22.47
CA CYS A 331 22.26 9.12 -21.32
C CYS A 331 22.30 9.96 -20.04
N ILE A 332 21.27 9.85 -19.20
CA ILE A 332 21.14 10.65 -17.96
C ILE A 332 22.12 10.24 -16.86
N THR A 333 22.57 8.97 -16.86
CA THR A 333 23.54 8.47 -15.86
C THR A 333 24.94 9.09 -16.00
N LYS A 334 25.26 9.58 -17.20
CA LYS A 334 26.56 10.19 -17.53
C LYS A 334 26.59 11.71 -17.39
N ILE A 335 25.43 12.34 -17.12
CA ILE A 335 25.37 13.79 -16.94
C ILE A 335 26.11 14.19 -15.66
N LYS A 336 27.11 15.07 -15.79
CA LYS A 336 27.88 15.64 -14.67
C LYS A 336 27.45 17.07 -14.33
N SER A 337 26.90 17.79 -15.29
CA SER A 337 26.48 19.18 -15.14
C SER A 337 25.15 19.30 -14.41
N ASN A 338 25.12 20.03 -13.28
CA ASN A 338 23.88 20.32 -12.58
C ASN A 338 22.86 21.07 -13.47
N LYS A 339 23.35 21.96 -14.36
CA LYS A 339 22.47 22.70 -15.28
C LYS A 339 21.79 21.80 -16.31
N GLU A 340 22.50 20.82 -16.82
CA GLU A 340 21.91 19.81 -17.72
C GLU A 340 20.95 18.90 -16.95
N MET A 341 21.33 18.44 -15.77
CA MET A 341 20.48 17.60 -14.93
C MET A 341 19.15 18.29 -14.58
N MET A 342 19.16 19.60 -14.33
CA MET A 342 17.94 20.37 -14.07
C MET A 342 16.95 20.33 -15.23
N LYS A 343 17.42 20.27 -16.50
CA LYS A 343 16.54 20.13 -17.66
C LYS A 343 15.79 18.80 -17.66
N PHE A 344 16.47 17.71 -17.25
CA PHE A 344 15.84 16.38 -17.14
C PHE A 344 14.90 16.31 -15.94
N ARG A 345 15.28 16.85 -14.79
CA ARG A 345 14.42 16.90 -13.60
C ARG A 345 13.11 17.66 -13.84
N LYS A 346 13.10 18.65 -14.75
CA LYS A 346 11.87 19.30 -15.21
C LYS A 346 10.95 18.33 -15.96
N GLN A 347 11.52 17.42 -16.76
CA GLN A 347 10.76 16.53 -17.65
C GLN A 347 10.41 15.19 -17.01
N ILE A 348 11.06 14.82 -15.90
CA ILE A 348 10.85 13.55 -15.19
C ILE A 348 10.45 13.88 -13.75
N GLN A 349 9.26 13.49 -13.35
CA GLN A 349 8.76 13.72 -11.99
C GLN A 349 8.34 12.40 -11.34
N MET A 350 8.31 12.38 -10.01
CA MET A 350 7.98 11.19 -9.23
C MET A 350 6.89 11.48 -8.20
N ILE A 351 5.92 10.59 -8.13
CA ILE A 351 4.96 10.46 -7.04
C ILE A 351 5.47 9.34 -6.15
N PHE A 352 5.75 9.66 -4.88
CA PHE A 352 6.30 8.72 -3.91
C PHE A 352 5.20 7.88 -3.24
N GLN A 353 5.59 6.73 -2.72
CA GLN A 353 4.72 5.75 -2.06
C GLN A 353 3.96 6.31 -0.87
N ASP A 354 4.62 7.11 -0.04
CA ASP A 354 4.00 7.73 1.14
C ASP A 354 3.78 9.24 0.93
N PRO A 355 2.52 9.68 0.78
CA PRO A 355 2.21 11.10 0.64
C PRO A 355 2.48 11.91 1.92
N TYR A 356 2.53 11.27 3.10
CA TYR A 356 2.84 11.96 4.37
C TYR A 356 4.30 12.41 4.42
N SER A 357 5.24 11.52 4.15
CA SER A 357 6.67 11.82 4.19
C SER A 357 7.13 12.65 2.98
N SER A 358 6.39 12.60 1.86
CA SER A 358 6.74 13.31 0.63
C SER A 358 6.41 14.80 0.64
N LEU A 359 5.50 15.25 1.51
CA LEU A 359 5.08 16.65 1.64
C LEU A 359 5.67 17.27 2.92
N ASN A 360 6.27 18.46 2.80
CA ASN A 360 6.73 19.18 3.98
C ASN A 360 5.54 19.74 4.77
N GLY A 361 5.23 19.14 5.91
CA GLY A 361 4.09 19.52 6.77
C GLY A 361 4.15 20.94 7.35
N ARG A 362 5.29 21.61 7.26
CA ARG A 362 5.48 23.01 7.74
C ARG A 362 5.18 24.05 6.67
N LEU A 363 5.00 23.65 5.41
CA LEU A 363 4.68 24.52 4.29
C LEU A 363 3.19 24.43 3.93
N LYS A 364 2.61 25.53 3.47
CA LYS A 364 1.27 25.53 2.89
C LYS A 364 1.28 24.83 1.53
N VAL A 365 0.14 24.29 1.12
CA VAL A 365 -0.02 23.59 -0.17
C VAL A 365 0.45 24.46 -1.33
N LYS A 366 0.12 25.76 -1.35
CA LYS A 366 0.59 26.68 -2.39
C LYS A 366 2.11 26.76 -2.48
N ASP A 367 2.80 26.74 -1.34
CA ASP A 367 4.26 26.82 -1.29
C ASP A 367 4.89 25.52 -1.82
N ILE A 368 4.33 24.37 -1.43
CA ILE A 368 4.74 23.03 -1.90
C ILE A 368 4.59 22.91 -3.42
N VAL A 369 3.44 23.36 -3.98
CA VAL A 369 3.16 23.27 -5.42
C VAL A 369 3.96 24.31 -6.20
N SER A 370 4.21 25.51 -5.62
CA SER A 370 4.96 26.58 -6.28
C SER A 370 6.46 26.34 -6.35
N GLU A 371 7.02 25.54 -5.43
CA GLU A 371 8.48 25.32 -5.35
C GLU A 371 9.08 24.85 -6.69
N PRO A 372 8.60 23.77 -7.35
CA PRO A 372 9.14 23.35 -8.64
C PRO A 372 8.88 24.38 -9.76
N ILE A 373 7.80 25.15 -9.71
CA ILE A 373 7.52 26.20 -10.69
C ILE A 373 8.57 27.31 -10.58
N LYS A 374 8.79 27.85 -9.39
CA LYS A 374 9.77 28.90 -9.11
C LYS A 374 11.20 28.47 -9.45
N LEU A 375 11.53 27.20 -9.17
CA LEU A 375 12.85 26.64 -9.47
C LEU A 375 13.16 26.65 -10.98
N HIS A 376 12.17 26.36 -11.81
CA HIS A 376 12.33 26.27 -13.26
C HIS A 376 11.94 27.56 -14.01
N ASN A 377 11.19 28.45 -13.38
CA ASN A 377 10.81 29.76 -13.91
C ASN A 377 10.90 30.84 -12.81
N PRO A 378 12.13 31.29 -12.45
CA PRO A 378 12.32 32.29 -11.37
C PRO A 378 11.69 33.64 -11.66
N SER A 379 11.39 33.95 -12.91
CA SER A 379 10.84 35.26 -13.36
C SER A 379 9.31 35.28 -13.43
N ILE A 380 8.63 34.21 -13.02
CA ILE A 380 7.15 34.16 -13.05
C ILE A 380 6.54 35.23 -12.14
N SER A 381 5.55 35.98 -12.64
CA SER A 381 4.85 36.95 -11.81
C SER A 381 4.04 36.27 -10.69
N SER A 382 3.86 36.98 -9.57
CA SER A 382 3.06 36.44 -8.45
C SER A 382 1.63 36.11 -8.85
N LYS A 383 1.04 36.87 -9.78
CA LYS A 383 -0.31 36.65 -10.28
C LYS A 383 -0.35 35.37 -11.12
N ASP A 384 0.51 35.26 -12.12
CA ASP A 384 0.55 34.06 -13.00
C ASP A 384 0.87 32.79 -12.22
N LEU A 385 1.72 32.88 -11.19
CA LEU A 385 2.03 31.79 -10.29
C LEU A 385 0.80 31.31 -9.51
N ASN A 386 0.02 32.25 -8.92
CA ASN A 386 -1.18 31.89 -8.18
C ASN A 386 -2.25 31.27 -9.09
N ASP A 387 -2.46 31.87 -10.27
CA ASP A 387 -3.41 31.34 -11.25
C ASP A 387 -2.99 29.93 -11.70
N TYR A 388 -1.68 29.69 -11.87
CA TYR A 388 -1.16 28.38 -12.25
C TYR A 388 -1.34 27.33 -11.12
N ILE A 389 -1.11 27.73 -9.86
CA ILE A 389 -1.34 26.85 -8.70
C ILE A 389 -2.82 26.47 -8.62
N TYR A 390 -3.74 27.42 -8.82
CA TYR A 390 -5.17 27.15 -8.77
C TYR A 390 -5.61 26.21 -9.89
N ASP A 391 -5.11 26.41 -11.11
CA ASP A 391 -5.38 25.51 -12.24
C ASP A 391 -4.88 24.08 -11.96
N LEU A 392 -3.69 23.93 -11.32
CA LEU A 392 -3.14 22.65 -10.90
C LEU A 392 -4.03 21.97 -9.83
N LEU A 393 -4.43 22.71 -8.80
CA LEU A 393 -5.27 22.18 -7.73
C LEU A 393 -6.63 21.73 -8.25
N GLU A 394 -7.28 22.54 -9.09
CA GLU A 394 -8.55 22.14 -9.73
C GLU A 394 -8.40 20.92 -10.62
N SER A 395 -7.29 20.81 -11.37
CA SER A 395 -7.00 19.65 -12.23
C SER A 395 -6.86 18.33 -11.46
N VAL A 396 -6.58 18.41 -10.15
CA VAL A 396 -6.57 17.25 -9.25
C VAL A 396 -7.79 17.21 -8.32
N GLU A 397 -8.87 17.89 -8.69
CA GLU A 397 -10.15 17.95 -7.94
C GLU A 397 -9.99 18.51 -6.50
N LEU A 398 -9.11 19.49 -6.30
CA LEU A 398 -8.99 20.27 -5.06
C LEU A 398 -9.49 21.70 -5.29
N THR A 399 -10.04 22.31 -4.24
CA THR A 399 -10.53 23.70 -4.29
C THR A 399 -9.40 24.71 -4.12
N HIS A 400 -9.59 25.95 -4.56
CA HIS A 400 -8.63 27.06 -4.34
C HIS A 400 -8.31 27.28 -2.85
N GLN A 401 -9.28 27.07 -1.96
CA GLN A 401 -9.08 27.20 -0.52
C GLN A 401 -8.02 26.22 0.02
N SER A 402 -7.82 25.10 -0.67
CA SER A 402 -6.79 24.12 -0.33
C SER A 402 -5.39 24.71 -0.37
N ALA A 403 -5.14 25.75 -1.18
CA ALA A 403 -3.83 26.39 -1.32
C ALA A 403 -3.29 26.99 0.00
N GLU A 404 -4.19 27.49 0.86
CA GLU A 404 -3.81 28.16 2.12
C GLU A 404 -3.67 27.22 3.32
N ARG A 405 -4.01 25.95 3.16
CA ARG A 405 -3.99 24.95 4.22
C ARG A 405 -2.66 24.20 4.27
N TYR A 406 -2.40 23.51 5.38
CA TYR A 406 -1.22 22.68 5.58
C TYR A 406 -1.52 21.20 5.28
N PRO A 407 -0.54 20.37 4.88
CA PRO A 407 -0.74 18.96 4.55
C PRO A 407 -1.43 18.14 5.63
N HIS A 408 -1.18 18.40 6.91
CA HIS A 408 -1.79 17.67 8.03
C HIS A 408 -3.30 17.88 8.16
N GLU A 409 -3.87 18.92 7.53
CA GLU A 409 -5.31 19.20 7.52
C GLU A 409 -6.08 18.44 6.43
N PHE A 410 -5.40 17.57 5.67
CA PHE A 410 -5.97 16.82 4.55
C PHE A 410 -6.00 15.31 4.82
N SER A 411 -6.99 14.63 4.22
CA SER A 411 -7.02 13.17 4.18
C SER A 411 -5.89 12.59 3.33
N GLY A 412 -5.62 11.28 3.45
CA GLY A 412 -4.60 10.59 2.66
C GLY A 412 -4.79 10.78 1.14
N GLY A 413 -6.01 10.61 0.64
CA GLY A 413 -6.34 10.82 -0.77
C GLY A 413 -6.18 12.26 -1.24
N GLN A 414 -6.51 13.24 -0.39
CA GLN A 414 -6.27 14.65 -0.70
C GLN A 414 -4.79 15.00 -0.73
N ARG A 415 -3.98 14.44 0.19
CA ARG A 415 -2.51 14.59 0.16
C ARG A 415 -1.92 13.97 -1.10
N GLN A 416 -2.43 12.82 -1.54
CA GLN A 416 -2.01 12.22 -2.80
C GLN A 416 -2.31 13.12 -4.00
N ARG A 417 -3.48 13.78 -4.03
CA ARG A 417 -3.83 14.78 -5.05
C ARG A 417 -2.87 15.98 -5.03
N ILE A 418 -2.46 16.45 -3.84
CA ILE A 418 -1.43 17.50 -3.71
C ILE A 418 -0.08 17.03 -4.27
N SER A 419 0.33 15.79 -4.00
CA SER A 419 1.55 15.20 -4.54
C SER A 419 1.52 15.09 -6.07
N ILE A 420 0.36 14.73 -6.65
CA ILE A 420 0.14 14.71 -8.09
C ILE A 420 0.23 16.14 -8.66
N ALA A 421 -0.44 17.13 -8.06
CA ALA A 421 -0.39 18.53 -8.48
C ALA A 421 1.06 19.07 -8.48
N ARG A 422 1.83 18.78 -7.43
CA ARG A 422 3.25 19.14 -7.35
C ARG A 422 4.08 18.50 -8.48
N ALA A 423 3.85 17.23 -8.78
CA ALA A 423 4.54 16.54 -9.86
C ALA A 423 4.19 17.11 -11.24
N LEU A 424 2.94 17.52 -11.46
CA LEU A 424 2.51 18.14 -12.71
C LEU A 424 3.00 19.58 -12.90
N ALA A 425 3.44 20.25 -11.84
CA ALA A 425 3.80 21.65 -11.84
C ALA A 425 4.92 22.03 -12.83
N THR A 426 5.77 21.06 -13.21
CA THR A 426 6.84 21.26 -14.19
C THR A 426 6.47 20.85 -15.61
N GLN A 427 5.25 20.38 -15.86
CA GLN A 427 4.80 19.82 -17.13
C GLN A 427 5.72 18.67 -17.62
N PRO A 428 5.84 17.59 -16.84
CA PRO A 428 6.75 16.49 -17.18
C PRO A 428 6.28 15.71 -18.41
N ARG A 429 7.22 15.05 -19.09
CA ARG A 429 6.92 14.03 -20.11
C ARG A 429 6.83 12.62 -19.53
N LEU A 430 7.56 12.37 -18.42
CA LEU A 430 7.54 11.10 -17.69
C LEU A 430 7.09 11.33 -16.25
N LEU A 431 6.08 10.61 -15.85
CA LEU A 431 5.61 10.52 -14.47
C LEU A 431 5.92 9.14 -13.92
N VAL A 432 6.76 9.06 -12.89
CA VAL A 432 7.05 7.82 -12.18
C VAL A 432 6.14 7.75 -10.96
N CYS A 433 5.28 6.73 -10.90
CA CYS A 433 4.33 6.51 -9.81
C CYS A 433 4.80 5.30 -8.99
N ASP A 434 5.42 5.54 -7.83
CA ASP A 434 5.89 4.48 -6.95
C ASP A 434 4.80 4.15 -5.91
N GLU A 435 4.03 3.10 -6.16
CA GLU A 435 2.89 2.65 -5.34
C GLU A 435 1.92 3.79 -4.96
N PRO A 436 1.38 4.53 -5.92
CA PRO A 436 0.68 5.80 -5.66
C PRO A 436 -0.63 5.66 -4.89
N THR A 437 -1.10 4.44 -4.64
CA THR A 437 -2.39 4.16 -3.99
C THR A 437 -2.31 3.14 -2.86
N SER A 438 -1.12 2.64 -2.50
CA SER A 438 -0.94 1.55 -1.51
C SER A 438 -1.42 1.89 -0.09
N ALA A 439 -1.43 3.17 0.28
CA ALA A 439 -1.87 3.65 1.59
C ALA A 439 -3.32 4.22 1.58
N LEU A 440 -4.10 3.92 0.54
CA LEU A 440 -5.43 4.50 0.34
C LEU A 440 -6.53 3.43 0.36
N ASP A 441 -7.69 3.80 0.87
CA ASP A 441 -8.90 2.96 0.80
C ASP A 441 -9.34 2.73 -0.64
N VAL A 442 -10.01 1.60 -0.90
CA VAL A 442 -10.40 1.13 -2.23
C VAL A 442 -11.19 2.17 -3.04
N SER A 443 -12.10 2.91 -2.39
CA SER A 443 -12.89 3.96 -3.08
C SER A 443 -12.03 5.17 -3.48
N ILE A 444 -11.13 5.60 -2.60
CA ILE A 444 -10.18 6.69 -2.86
C ILE A 444 -9.14 6.25 -3.88
N GLN A 445 -8.66 5.00 -3.79
CA GLN A 445 -7.77 4.39 -4.77
C GLN A 445 -8.38 4.47 -6.17
N ALA A 446 -9.65 4.05 -6.35
CA ALA A 446 -10.36 4.12 -7.63
C ALA A 446 -10.42 5.55 -8.19
N GLN A 447 -10.65 6.56 -7.32
CA GLN A 447 -10.66 7.97 -7.73
C GLN A 447 -9.29 8.44 -8.20
N ILE A 448 -8.21 8.12 -7.48
CA ILE A 448 -6.83 8.50 -7.85
C ILE A 448 -6.41 7.81 -9.14
N LEU A 449 -6.76 6.52 -9.32
CA LEU A 449 -6.46 5.79 -10.56
C LEU A 449 -7.19 6.37 -11.77
N ASN A 450 -8.48 6.74 -11.63
CA ASN A 450 -9.21 7.44 -12.68
C ASN A 450 -8.56 8.79 -13.00
N LEU A 451 -8.20 9.58 -11.99
CA LEU A 451 -7.50 10.85 -12.17
C LEU A 451 -6.18 10.67 -12.94
N LEU A 452 -5.37 9.67 -12.58
CA LEU A 452 -4.10 9.40 -13.29
C LEU A 452 -4.33 8.99 -14.74
N LYS A 453 -5.41 8.22 -15.05
CA LYS A 453 -5.79 7.89 -16.43
C LYS A 453 -6.22 9.14 -17.22
N ASP A 454 -7.07 9.99 -16.62
CA ASP A 454 -7.52 11.23 -17.26
C ASP A 454 -6.33 12.15 -17.56
N LEU A 455 -5.41 12.30 -16.62
CA LEU A 455 -4.18 13.07 -16.80
C LEU A 455 -3.28 12.46 -17.89
N GLN A 456 -3.12 11.14 -17.92
CA GLN A 456 -2.31 10.45 -18.92
C GLN A 456 -2.86 10.67 -20.32
N GLU A 457 -4.16 10.49 -20.52
CA GLU A 457 -4.82 10.63 -21.82
C GLU A 457 -4.87 12.08 -22.30
N GLN A 458 -5.23 13.02 -21.42
CA GLN A 458 -5.42 14.43 -21.82
C GLN A 458 -4.11 15.20 -21.95
N LEU A 459 -3.08 14.84 -21.18
CA LEU A 459 -1.77 15.52 -21.19
C LEU A 459 -0.71 14.76 -21.99
N ASN A 460 -1.06 13.61 -22.59
CA ASN A 460 -0.14 12.72 -23.30
C ASN A 460 1.08 12.31 -22.45
N LEU A 461 0.84 12.00 -21.16
CA LEU A 461 1.90 11.62 -20.23
C LEU A 461 2.40 10.20 -20.49
N THR A 462 3.70 10.01 -20.41
CA THR A 462 4.29 8.66 -20.27
C THR A 462 4.31 8.32 -18.78
N ILE A 463 3.87 7.13 -18.39
CA ILE A 463 3.82 6.71 -17.00
C ILE A 463 4.67 5.46 -16.78
N LEU A 464 5.57 5.50 -15.80
CA LEU A 464 6.14 4.31 -15.17
C LEU A 464 5.39 4.05 -13.87
N PHE A 465 4.54 3.02 -13.87
CA PHE A 465 3.62 2.69 -12.78
C PHE A 465 4.14 1.48 -12.00
N ILE A 466 4.46 1.67 -10.72
CA ILE A 466 4.97 0.62 -9.84
C ILE A 466 3.87 0.25 -8.86
N SER A 467 3.58 -1.04 -8.76
CA SER A 467 2.64 -1.58 -7.77
C SER A 467 2.92 -3.07 -7.55
N HIS A 468 2.52 -3.56 -6.39
CA HIS A 468 2.40 -4.99 -6.12
C HIS A 468 0.96 -5.51 -6.36
N ASP A 469 -0.02 -4.60 -6.58
CA ASP A 469 -1.42 -4.91 -6.87
C ASP A 469 -1.62 -5.16 -8.38
N LEU A 470 -1.59 -6.43 -8.78
CA LEU A 470 -1.73 -6.84 -10.19
C LEU A 470 -3.07 -6.44 -10.81
N PRO A 471 -4.24 -6.59 -10.17
CA PRO A 471 -5.51 -6.04 -10.63
C PRO A 471 -5.44 -4.56 -11.00
N VAL A 472 -4.81 -3.73 -10.17
CA VAL A 472 -4.60 -2.29 -10.45
C VAL A 472 -3.71 -2.10 -11.66
N VAL A 473 -2.58 -2.81 -11.74
CA VAL A 473 -1.64 -2.69 -12.86
C VAL A 473 -2.29 -3.10 -14.18
N ARG A 474 -3.15 -4.13 -14.18
CA ARG A 474 -3.93 -4.53 -15.35
C ARG A 474 -4.78 -3.39 -15.89
N GLN A 475 -5.40 -2.61 -14.98
CA GLN A 475 -6.24 -1.49 -15.38
C GLN A 475 -5.45 -0.29 -15.87
N MET A 476 -4.25 -0.05 -15.35
CA MET A 476 -3.47 1.16 -15.58
C MET A 476 -2.46 1.05 -16.72
N CYS A 477 -1.92 -0.14 -16.99
CA CYS A 477 -0.75 -0.29 -17.84
C CYS A 477 -1.05 -0.94 -19.18
N ASP A 478 -0.25 -0.59 -20.19
CA ASP A 478 -0.30 -1.19 -21.55
C ASP A 478 0.66 -2.36 -21.67
N ARG A 479 1.84 -2.25 -21.03
CA ARG A 479 2.84 -3.31 -20.92
C ARG A 479 3.28 -3.44 -19.48
N ILE A 480 3.71 -4.64 -19.09
CA ILE A 480 4.14 -4.97 -17.74
C ILE A 480 5.49 -5.68 -17.78
N ALA A 481 6.38 -5.29 -16.88
CA ALA A 481 7.61 -6.00 -16.55
C ALA A 481 7.49 -6.61 -15.15
N VAL A 482 7.79 -7.89 -15.03
CA VAL A 482 7.74 -8.65 -13.77
C VAL A 482 9.15 -8.82 -13.23
N LEU A 483 9.37 -8.41 -11.98
CA LEU A 483 10.64 -8.47 -11.27
C LEU A 483 10.61 -9.47 -10.11
N LYS A 484 11.66 -10.28 -9.97
CA LYS A 484 11.91 -11.15 -8.82
C LYS A 484 13.36 -11.03 -8.38
N ASN A 485 13.61 -10.73 -7.11
CA ASN A 485 14.96 -10.67 -6.53
C ASN A 485 15.95 -9.83 -7.36
N GLY A 486 15.53 -8.65 -7.80
CA GLY A 486 16.34 -7.72 -8.58
C GLY A 486 16.51 -8.08 -10.05
N LYS A 487 15.92 -9.18 -10.54
CA LYS A 487 16.01 -9.62 -11.95
C LYS A 487 14.68 -9.48 -12.66
N LEU A 488 14.76 -9.20 -13.95
CA LEU A 488 13.62 -9.19 -14.83
C LEU A 488 13.25 -10.64 -15.21
N CYS A 489 12.01 -11.04 -14.92
CA CYS A 489 11.48 -12.36 -15.24
C CYS A 489 10.75 -12.37 -16.59
N GLU A 490 9.90 -11.37 -16.84
CA GLU A 490 9.04 -11.32 -18.02
C GLU A 490 8.68 -9.88 -18.38
N ILE A 491 8.55 -9.57 -19.68
CA ILE A 491 7.92 -8.34 -20.18
C ILE A 491 6.91 -8.75 -21.25
N SER A 492 5.68 -8.26 -21.13
CA SER A 492 4.63 -8.54 -22.11
C SER A 492 3.61 -7.40 -22.17
N ILE A 493 2.75 -7.44 -23.21
CA ILE A 493 1.52 -6.66 -23.25
C ILE A 493 0.64 -7.13 -22.11
N THR A 494 0.00 -6.19 -21.42
CA THR A 494 -0.77 -6.47 -20.19
C THR A 494 -1.78 -7.60 -20.36
N GLU A 495 -2.66 -7.54 -21.37
CA GLU A 495 -3.70 -8.57 -21.57
C GLU A 495 -3.11 -9.94 -21.97
N GLU A 496 -1.97 -9.96 -22.63
CA GLU A 496 -1.27 -11.20 -22.98
C GLU A 496 -0.65 -11.85 -21.75
N LEU A 497 0.03 -11.07 -20.89
CA LEU A 497 0.60 -11.54 -19.64
C LEU A 497 -0.47 -12.17 -18.73
N PHE A 498 -1.66 -11.56 -18.64
CA PHE A 498 -2.76 -12.09 -17.81
C PHE A 498 -3.43 -13.33 -18.41
N LYS A 499 -3.42 -13.50 -19.73
CA LYS A 499 -4.00 -14.68 -20.40
C LYS A 499 -3.04 -15.86 -20.49
N ASN A 500 -1.80 -15.58 -20.90
CA ASN A 500 -0.78 -16.57 -21.21
C ASN A 500 0.57 -16.19 -20.60
N PRO A 501 0.72 -16.21 -19.25
CA PRO A 501 1.99 -15.88 -18.61
C PRO A 501 3.08 -16.87 -19.03
N GLY A 502 4.22 -16.35 -19.50
CA GLY A 502 5.35 -17.16 -19.98
C GLY A 502 6.25 -17.68 -18.85
N HIS A 503 6.46 -16.88 -17.81
CA HIS A 503 7.37 -17.22 -16.72
C HIS A 503 6.61 -17.87 -15.54
N GLU A 504 7.20 -18.90 -14.90
CA GLU A 504 6.59 -19.62 -13.78
C GLU A 504 6.21 -18.70 -12.61
N TYR A 505 7.10 -17.78 -12.26
CA TYR A 505 6.84 -16.80 -11.19
C TYR A 505 5.66 -15.87 -11.52
N THR A 506 5.47 -15.49 -12.78
CA THR A 506 4.31 -14.70 -13.20
C THR A 506 3.02 -15.49 -13.00
N LYS A 507 3.01 -16.79 -13.31
CA LYS A 507 1.87 -17.69 -13.05
C LYS A 507 1.55 -17.75 -11.56
N GLU A 508 2.58 -17.96 -10.73
CA GLU A 508 2.45 -17.98 -9.27
C GLU A 508 1.82 -16.69 -8.73
N LEU A 509 2.31 -15.52 -9.17
CA LEU A 509 1.75 -14.24 -8.76
C LEU A 509 0.28 -14.05 -9.17
N LEU A 510 -0.09 -14.51 -10.38
CA LEU A 510 -1.46 -14.43 -10.88
C LEU A 510 -2.42 -15.39 -10.15
N GLU A 511 -1.93 -16.55 -9.72
CA GLU A 511 -2.71 -17.52 -8.94
C GLU A 511 -3.01 -17.03 -7.52
N LEU A 512 -2.09 -16.26 -6.94
CA LEU A 512 -2.21 -15.69 -5.58
C LEU A 512 -3.10 -14.43 -5.52
N MET A 513 -3.60 -13.93 -6.67
CA MET A 513 -4.51 -12.79 -6.66
C MET A 513 -5.84 -13.16 -6.00
N PRO A 514 -6.37 -12.33 -5.07
CA PRO A 514 -7.69 -12.52 -4.49
C PRO A 514 -8.78 -12.52 -5.57
N LYS A 515 -9.58 -13.58 -5.66
CA LYS A 515 -10.62 -13.76 -6.69
C LYS A 515 -12.00 -13.44 -6.13
N ILE A 516 -12.39 -12.17 -6.14
CA ILE A 516 -13.76 -11.79 -5.76
C ILE A 516 -14.78 -12.49 -6.66
N GLU A 517 -14.44 -12.74 -7.92
CA GLU A 517 -15.32 -13.41 -8.88
C GLU A 517 -15.61 -14.86 -8.53
N SER A 518 -14.82 -15.52 -7.68
CA SER A 518 -15.11 -16.87 -7.18
C SER A 518 -16.42 -16.95 -6.36
N ILE A 519 -16.91 -15.80 -5.88
CA ILE A 519 -18.18 -15.72 -5.14
C ILE A 519 -19.39 -15.70 -6.09
N TYR A 520 -19.21 -15.30 -7.36
CA TYR A 520 -20.29 -15.24 -8.35
C TYR A 520 -20.57 -16.60 -9.00
N ASN A 521 -19.67 -17.57 -8.84
CA ASN A 521 -19.82 -18.96 -9.26
C ASN A 521 -20.28 -19.84 -8.09
#